data_91e0905d521fc916b9185198785541a7
#
_entry.id   91e0905d521fc916b9185198785541a7
#
_cell.length_a   1.000
_cell.length_b   1.000
_cell.length_c   1.000
_cell.angle_alpha   90.00
_cell.angle_beta   90.00
_cell.angle_gamma   90.00
#
_symmetry.space_group_name_H-M   'P 1'
#
loop_
_entity.id
_entity.type
_entity.pdbx_description
1 polymer ?
#
loop_
_entity_poly.entity_id
_entity_poly.type
_entity_poly.pdbx_seq_one_letter_code
_entity_poly.pdbx_strand_id
1 'polypeptide(L)'
;MNKIKYVTLCLIMTITTTVNIYAEKENKYILGGNLISESIIDEDLQLVDSIDENYDLERFFRPSNMSILNDDNLNILKEFYNTNPYKMNLPTKPFRSGKDTVINYFNVLREAANPIESSETRCDSMTDTKGPYPVAYNFLSKSYQNKLSYKDFLDSFKNILHINLIKINNVPSDKDKPDLLKYFVELEVIEGSEETKGLFTYYYGYIYLDKEDDGYKIVNMDYTGENYLCAPYHGWAYDAQTFVEVEYGNECSLLDSDVIVNEDGYEKRAYYKDKDDNEYYVLFYELTNGVDKKIADYKKNEDNEWEVIYINPEKCIDKKDS
;
A
#
# COMPACT_ATOMS: atom_id res chain seq x y z
N MET A 1 -46.08 -71.99 -6.05
CA MET A 1 -45.96 -71.03 -4.90
C MET A 1 -44.82 -70.08 -5.14
N ASN A 2 -45.11 -68.90 -5.71
CA ASN A 2 -44.14 -67.94 -6.10
C ASN A 2 -43.89 -66.91 -4.96
N LYS A 3 -42.66 -66.84 -4.50
CA LYS A 3 -42.27 -65.79 -3.56
C LYS A 3 -41.80 -64.54 -4.38
N ILE A 4 -42.64 -63.52 -4.33
CA ILE A 4 -42.33 -62.21 -4.89
C ILE A 4 -41.36 -61.54 -3.91
N LYS A 5 -40.14 -61.27 -4.37
CA LYS A 5 -39.15 -60.41 -3.66
C LYS A 5 -39.44 -58.97 -3.98
N TYR A 6 -39.87 -58.19 -2.97
CA TYR A 6 -39.92 -56.73 -3.07
C TYR A 6 -38.49 -56.17 -2.98
N VAL A 7 -38.03 -55.62 -4.10
CA VAL A 7 -36.84 -54.84 -4.13
C VAL A 7 -37.25 -53.39 -3.81
N THR A 8 -36.96 -52.92 -2.61
CA THR A 8 -37.17 -51.56 -2.21
C THR A 8 -36.06 -50.72 -2.85
N LEU A 9 -36.40 -49.97 -3.89
CA LEU A 9 -35.51 -49.01 -4.52
C LEU A 9 -35.47 -47.76 -3.64
N CYS A 10 -34.45 -47.60 -2.81
CA CYS A 10 -34.17 -46.35 -2.12
C CYS A 10 -33.66 -45.33 -3.14
N LEU A 11 -34.56 -44.45 -3.55
CA LEU A 11 -34.20 -43.25 -4.33
C LEU A 11 -33.54 -42.27 -3.38
N ILE A 12 -32.21 -42.24 -3.33
CA ILE A 12 -31.47 -41.18 -2.65
C ILE A 12 -31.56 -39.95 -3.54
N MET A 13 -32.50 -39.06 -3.25
CA MET A 13 -32.48 -37.69 -3.76
C MET A 13 -31.31 -36.97 -3.10
N THR A 14 -30.18 -36.93 -3.76
CA THR A 14 -29.14 -35.97 -3.46
C THR A 14 -29.65 -34.58 -3.86
N ILE A 15 -30.19 -33.88 -2.88
CA ILE A 15 -30.44 -32.44 -3.01
C ILE A 15 -29.03 -31.80 -3.03
N THR A 16 -28.49 -31.58 -4.23
CA THR A 16 -27.38 -30.69 -4.42
C THR A 16 -27.89 -29.26 -4.20
N THR A 17 -27.87 -28.82 -2.95
CA THR A 17 -27.93 -27.40 -2.66
C THR A 17 -26.67 -26.80 -3.29
N THR A 18 -26.80 -26.22 -4.47
CA THR A 18 -25.83 -25.29 -5.00
C THR A 18 -25.82 -24.10 -4.03
N VAL A 19 -24.96 -24.17 -3.05
CA VAL A 19 -24.54 -22.97 -2.30
C VAL A 19 -23.87 -22.11 -3.35
N ASN A 20 -24.60 -21.14 -3.88
CA ASN A 20 -23.99 -20.02 -4.57
C ASN A 20 -23.16 -19.30 -3.52
N ILE A 21 -21.92 -19.73 -3.34
CA ILE A 21 -20.89 -18.92 -2.74
C ILE A 21 -20.73 -17.75 -3.74
N TYR A 22 -21.44 -16.67 -3.49
CA TYR A 22 -21.01 -15.40 -4.01
C TYR A 22 -19.64 -15.16 -3.37
N ALA A 23 -18.57 -15.62 -4.02
CA ALA A 23 -17.27 -15.09 -3.79
C ALA A 23 -17.41 -13.59 -4.07
N GLU A 24 -17.50 -12.80 -3.03
CA GLU A 24 -17.34 -11.37 -3.14
C GLU A 24 -16.05 -11.20 -3.95
N LYS A 25 -16.17 -10.60 -5.12
CA LYS A 25 -15.04 -10.42 -6.01
C LYS A 25 -14.12 -9.46 -5.26
N GLU A 26 -13.08 -10.02 -4.59
CA GLU A 26 -12.09 -9.20 -3.91
C GLU A 26 -11.67 -8.11 -4.87
N ASN A 27 -11.83 -6.85 -4.44
CA ASN A 27 -11.46 -5.72 -5.26
C ASN A 27 -9.95 -5.82 -5.50
N LYS A 28 -9.56 -6.18 -6.69
CA LYS A 28 -8.16 -6.26 -7.12
C LYS A 28 -7.46 -4.89 -7.06
N TYR A 29 -8.25 -3.82 -7.08
CA TYR A 29 -7.76 -2.45 -7.11
C TYR A 29 -8.36 -1.64 -5.96
N ILE A 30 -7.51 -0.78 -5.37
CA ILE A 30 -7.88 0.21 -4.37
C ILE A 30 -7.12 1.52 -4.65
N LEU A 31 -7.79 2.67 -4.46
CA LEU A 31 -7.17 3.99 -4.61
C LEU A 31 -6.47 4.20 -5.98
N GLY A 32 -6.99 3.54 -7.02
CA GLY A 32 -6.41 3.57 -8.37
C GLY A 32 -5.21 2.67 -8.58
N GLY A 33 -4.77 1.89 -7.58
CA GLY A 33 -3.65 0.96 -7.64
C GLY A 33 -4.02 -0.49 -7.34
N ASN A 34 -3.07 -1.41 -7.49
CA ASN A 34 -3.26 -2.81 -7.14
C ASN A 34 -3.28 -2.96 -5.62
N LEU A 35 -4.25 -3.71 -5.11
CA LEU A 35 -4.22 -4.16 -3.73
C LEU A 35 -3.33 -5.40 -3.64
N ILE A 36 -2.24 -5.28 -2.89
CA ILE A 36 -1.34 -6.39 -2.57
C ILE A 36 -1.76 -6.91 -1.20
N SER A 37 -2.25 -8.15 -1.15
CA SER A 37 -2.40 -8.83 0.13
C SER A 37 -1.03 -9.26 0.60
N GLU A 38 -0.59 -8.81 1.76
CA GLU A 38 0.49 -9.50 2.45
C GLU A 38 0.01 -10.94 2.70
N SER A 39 0.78 -11.92 2.26
CA SER A 39 0.52 -13.30 2.68
C SER A 39 0.60 -13.30 4.19
N ILE A 40 -0.54 -13.45 4.86
CA ILE A 40 -0.55 -13.77 6.27
C ILE A 40 0.17 -15.11 6.31
N ILE A 41 1.41 -15.10 6.78
CA ILE A 41 2.06 -16.33 7.21
C ILE A 41 1.18 -16.76 8.38
N ASP A 42 0.44 -17.83 8.17
CA ASP A 42 -0.44 -18.45 9.17
C ASP A 42 0.48 -19.18 10.16
N GLU A 43 1.34 -18.42 10.82
CA GLU A 43 2.10 -18.90 11.97
C GLU A 43 1.12 -18.96 13.12
N ASP A 44 0.99 -20.17 13.70
CA ASP A 44 0.24 -20.41 14.93
C ASP A 44 0.52 -19.30 15.94
N LEU A 45 -0.36 -18.31 16.00
CA LEU A 45 -0.29 -17.17 16.92
C LEU A 45 -0.39 -17.71 18.35
N GLN A 46 0.74 -17.96 18.97
CA GLN A 46 0.79 -18.12 20.42
C GLN A 46 0.45 -16.76 21.01
N LEU A 47 -0.77 -16.65 21.52
CA LEU A 47 -1.24 -15.51 22.29
C LEU A 47 -0.23 -15.24 23.42
N VAL A 48 0.47 -14.12 23.32
CA VAL A 48 1.35 -13.65 24.40
C VAL A 48 0.46 -13.05 25.50
N ASP A 49 0.57 -13.64 26.70
CA ASP A 49 -0.29 -13.35 27.87
C ASP A 49 -0.11 -11.95 28.50
N SER A 50 0.62 -11.02 27.86
CA SER A 50 0.81 -9.70 28.42
C SER A 50 0.73 -8.60 27.37
N ILE A 51 -0.47 -8.09 27.14
CA ILE A 51 -0.61 -6.76 26.54
C ILE A 51 -0.13 -5.76 27.60
N ASP A 52 0.79 -4.86 27.24
CA ASP A 52 1.15 -3.72 28.09
C ASP A 52 -0.14 -2.94 28.39
N GLU A 53 -0.53 -2.87 29.66
CA GLU A 53 -1.76 -2.17 30.09
C GLU A 53 -1.76 -0.69 29.70
N ASN A 54 -0.59 -0.13 29.32
CA ASN A 54 -0.43 1.25 28.88
C ASN A 54 -0.54 1.42 27.35
N TYR A 55 -0.77 0.32 26.59
CA TYR A 55 -0.84 0.41 25.14
C TYR A 55 -2.15 1.09 24.69
N ASP A 56 -2.05 2.28 24.09
CA ASP A 56 -3.20 3.06 23.60
C ASP A 56 -3.73 2.45 22.29
N LEU A 57 -4.61 1.46 22.41
CA LEU A 57 -5.27 0.83 21.25
C LEU A 57 -6.11 1.83 20.44
N GLU A 58 -6.66 2.87 21.09
CA GLU A 58 -7.50 3.86 20.40
C GLU A 58 -6.69 4.74 19.43
N ARG A 59 -5.36 4.76 19.55
CA ARG A 59 -4.51 5.53 18.63
C ARG A 59 -4.72 5.13 17.18
N PHE A 60 -5.08 3.86 16.92
CA PHE A 60 -5.30 3.34 15.57
C PHE A 60 -6.65 3.74 14.95
N PHE A 61 -7.56 4.25 15.76
CA PHE A 61 -8.89 4.70 15.31
C PHE A 61 -8.99 6.22 15.24
N ARG A 62 -7.89 6.93 15.43
CA ARG A 62 -7.78 8.38 15.34
C ARG A 62 -6.95 8.77 14.12
N PRO A 63 -7.12 10.01 13.62
CA PRO A 63 -6.21 10.53 12.62
C PRO A 63 -4.77 10.53 13.17
N SER A 64 -3.82 10.28 12.30
CA SER A 64 -2.40 10.38 12.64
C SER A 64 -2.04 11.85 12.97
N ASN A 65 -0.96 12.02 13.76
CA ASN A 65 -0.39 13.35 14.00
C ASN A 65 0.54 13.82 12.85
N MET A 66 0.57 13.10 11.75
CA MET A 66 1.41 13.41 10.60
C MET A 66 0.90 14.63 9.84
N SER A 67 1.81 15.41 9.30
CA SER A 67 1.45 16.52 8.42
C SER A 67 0.86 15.99 7.13
N ILE A 68 -0.29 16.55 6.73
CA ILE A 68 -0.92 16.25 5.45
C ILE A 68 -0.11 16.95 4.34
N LEU A 69 0.30 16.19 3.33
CA LEU A 69 1.17 16.64 2.26
C LEU A 69 0.41 17.02 0.98
N ASN A 70 -0.84 16.60 0.86
CA ASN A 70 -1.74 16.97 -0.22
C ASN A 70 -2.71 18.07 0.22
N ASP A 71 -2.94 19.05 -0.65
CA ASP A 71 -3.84 20.17 -0.41
C ASP A 71 -4.87 20.35 -1.55
N ASP A 72 -5.79 21.31 -1.39
CA ASP A 72 -6.88 21.55 -2.34
C ASP A 72 -6.54 22.63 -3.40
N ASN A 73 -5.27 23.05 -3.52
CA ASN A 73 -4.87 24.23 -4.28
C ASN A 73 -4.60 24.01 -5.78
N LEU A 74 -5.17 22.97 -6.40
CA LEU A 74 -4.99 22.72 -7.84
C LEU A 74 -6.01 23.45 -8.73
N ASN A 75 -6.21 24.75 -8.51
CA ASN A 75 -7.16 25.56 -9.29
C ASN A 75 -6.96 25.43 -10.82
N ILE A 76 -5.73 25.19 -11.27
CA ILE A 76 -5.40 25.02 -12.70
C ILE A 76 -6.03 23.77 -13.32
N LEU A 77 -6.42 22.79 -12.52
CA LEU A 77 -7.03 21.54 -12.99
C LEU A 77 -8.57 21.56 -12.88
N LYS A 78 -9.14 22.51 -12.13
CA LYS A 78 -10.61 22.55 -11.91
C LYS A 78 -11.41 22.79 -13.17
N GLU A 79 -10.86 23.47 -14.17
CA GLU A 79 -11.51 23.67 -15.46
C GLU A 79 -11.72 22.38 -16.25
N PHE A 80 -10.98 21.33 -15.94
CA PHE A 80 -11.04 20.01 -16.57
C PHE A 80 -11.98 19.04 -15.84
N TYR A 81 -12.53 19.43 -14.70
CA TYR A 81 -13.48 18.60 -13.97
C TYR A 81 -14.74 18.36 -14.82
N ASN A 82 -15.37 17.22 -14.66
CA ASN A 82 -16.54 16.80 -15.47
C ASN A 82 -16.26 16.65 -16.98
N THR A 83 -15.00 16.64 -17.41
CA THR A 83 -14.61 16.44 -18.80
C THR A 83 -14.47 14.93 -19.09
N ASN A 84 -14.62 14.56 -20.36
CA ASN A 84 -14.41 13.16 -20.78
C ASN A 84 -12.96 12.74 -20.54
N PRO A 85 -12.69 11.68 -19.72
CA PRO A 85 -11.34 11.26 -19.35
C PRO A 85 -10.46 10.86 -20.54
N TYR A 86 -11.05 10.47 -21.67
CA TYR A 86 -10.33 10.04 -22.86
C TYR A 86 -10.03 11.18 -23.87
N LYS A 87 -10.54 12.38 -23.60
CA LYS A 87 -10.40 13.55 -24.48
C LYS A 87 -9.79 14.76 -23.77
N MET A 88 -9.07 14.51 -22.69
CA MET A 88 -8.50 15.55 -21.86
C MET A 88 -7.04 15.80 -22.24
N ASN A 89 -6.64 17.05 -22.28
CA ASN A 89 -5.25 17.47 -22.44
C ASN A 89 -4.90 18.40 -21.29
N LEU A 90 -4.28 17.85 -20.26
CA LEU A 90 -3.92 18.59 -19.04
C LEU A 90 -2.67 19.46 -19.28
N PRO A 91 -2.56 20.59 -18.56
CA PRO A 91 -1.33 21.39 -18.60
C PRO A 91 -0.15 20.60 -18.02
N THR A 92 1.07 20.88 -18.49
CA THR A 92 2.28 20.13 -18.09
C THR A 92 2.78 20.48 -16.68
N LYS A 93 2.35 21.62 -16.13
CA LYS A 93 2.85 22.10 -14.81
C LYS A 93 2.72 21.07 -13.68
N PRO A 94 1.61 20.33 -13.52
CA PRO A 94 1.46 19.32 -12.47
C PRO A 94 2.40 18.11 -12.60
N PHE A 95 3.01 17.90 -13.75
CA PHE A 95 3.81 16.72 -14.13
C PHE A 95 5.32 16.99 -14.25
N ARG A 96 5.81 18.14 -13.72
CA ARG A 96 7.21 18.56 -13.90
C ARG A 96 8.23 17.67 -13.21
N SER A 97 7.89 17.12 -12.06
CA SER A 97 8.72 16.17 -11.33
C SER A 97 7.89 14.98 -10.88
N GLY A 98 8.55 13.85 -10.62
CA GLY A 98 7.85 12.68 -10.09
C GLY A 98 7.15 12.98 -8.78
N LYS A 99 7.80 13.73 -7.86
CA LYS A 99 7.22 14.12 -6.58
C LYS A 99 5.98 15.01 -6.76
N ASP A 100 6.06 16.02 -7.64
CA ASP A 100 4.91 16.90 -7.91
C ASP A 100 3.75 16.10 -8.51
N THR A 101 4.04 15.16 -9.42
CA THR A 101 3.02 14.29 -10.02
C THR A 101 2.28 13.49 -8.96
N VAL A 102 2.98 12.86 -8.02
CA VAL A 102 2.36 12.09 -6.93
C VAL A 102 1.54 12.99 -6.02
N ILE A 103 2.10 14.10 -5.55
CA ILE A 103 1.37 15.03 -4.67
C ILE A 103 0.12 15.56 -5.37
N ASN A 104 0.25 16.00 -6.63
CA ASN A 104 -0.88 16.54 -7.39
C ASN A 104 -1.94 15.49 -7.70
N TYR A 105 -1.57 14.24 -7.90
CA TYR A 105 -2.52 13.13 -8.02
C TYR A 105 -3.39 13.02 -6.76
N PHE A 106 -2.77 13.01 -5.58
CA PHE A 106 -3.50 12.96 -4.33
C PHE A 106 -4.24 14.26 -3.99
N ASN A 107 -3.76 15.41 -4.43
CA ASN A 107 -4.50 16.67 -4.32
C ASN A 107 -5.85 16.57 -5.06
N VAL A 108 -5.84 16.05 -6.30
CA VAL A 108 -7.06 15.84 -7.08
C VAL A 108 -7.98 14.82 -6.43
N LEU A 109 -7.43 13.73 -5.94
CA LEU A 109 -8.21 12.68 -5.25
C LEU A 109 -8.81 13.16 -3.94
N ARG A 110 -8.14 14.06 -3.22
CA ARG A 110 -8.68 14.66 -2.00
C ARG A 110 -9.97 15.43 -2.28
N GLU A 111 -10.00 16.23 -3.35
CA GLU A 111 -11.21 16.94 -3.78
C GLU A 111 -12.30 15.96 -4.28
N ALA A 112 -11.90 14.85 -4.94
CA ALA A 112 -12.83 13.84 -5.41
C ALA A 112 -13.51 13.08 -4.26
N ALA A 113 -12.75 12.78 -3.22
CA ALA A 113 -13.25 12.08 -2.04
C ALA A 113 -14.06 13.00 -1.13
N ASN A 114 -13.75 14.30 -1.10
CA ASN A 114 -14.42 15.29 -0.28
C ASN A 114 -15.05 16.37 -1.18
N PRO A 115 -16.26 16.13 -1.70
CA PRO A 115 -16.97 17.12 -2.51
C PRO A 115 -17.22 18.36 -1.66
N ILE A 116 -16.70 19.50 -2.11
CA ILE A 116 -16.94 20.78 -1.47
C ILE A 116 -18.44 21.05 -1.47
N GLU A 117 -18.97 21.43 -0.30
CA GLU A 117 -20.36 21.81 -0.03
C GLU A 117 -20.85 23.00 -0.88
N SER A 118 -20.80 22.95 -2.17
CA SER A 118 -21.31 24.07 -2.98
C SER A 118 -22.68 23.82 -3.57
N SER A 119 -23.30 22.73 -3.27
CA SER A 119 -24.69 22.50 -3.68
C SER A 119 -25.38 21.60 -2.66
N GLU A 120 -26.62 21.88 -2.38
CA GLU A 120 -27.59 21.10 -1.63
C GLU A 120 -27.62 19.63 -2.10
N THR A 121 -26.49 18.95 -1.99
CA THR A 121 -26.30 17.57 -2.44
C THR A 121 -26.94 16.64 -1.43
N ARG A 122 -28.13 16.28 -1.74
CA ARG A 122 -28.73 15.04 -1.26
C ARG A 122 -27.83 13.89 -1.64
N CYS A 123 -27.79 12.86 -0.82
CA CYS A 123 -27.06 11.62 -1.05
C CYS A 123 -27.31 10.95 -2.43
N ASP A 124 -28.27 11.47 -3.20
CA ASP A 124 -28.63 10.96 -4.53
C ASP A 124 -27.75 11.44 -5.69
N SER A 125 -26.91 12.46 -5.50
CA SER A 125 -26.11 13.01 -6.59
C SER A 125 -24.66 12.56 -6.55
N MET A 126 -24.40 11.24 -6.57
CA MET A 126 -23.06 10.67 -6.82
C MET A 126 -22.47 11.12 -8.19
N THR A 127 -23.23 11.82 -9.00
CA THR A 127 -22.78 12.34 -10.31
C THR A 127 -21.85 13.54 -10.17
N ASP A 128 -22.07 14.42 -9.19
CA ASP A 128 -21.28 15.65 -9.04
C ASP A 128 -19.95 15.41 -8.31
N THR A 129 -19.86 14.36 -7.48
CA THR A 129 -18.63 13.97 -6.79
C THR A 129 -17.60 13.31 -7.72
N LYS A 130 -17.96 12.95 -8.94
CA LYS A 130 -17.10 12.31 -9.93
C LYS A 130 -16.23 13.29 -10.72
N GLY A 131 -16.47 14.58 -10.57
CA GLY A 131 -15.82 15.62 -11.37
C GLY A 131 -14.28 15.56 -11.38
N PRO A 132 -13.59 15.40 -10.25
CA PRO A 132 -12.13 15.30 -10.22
C PRO A 132 -11.55 13.98 -10.76
N TYR A 133 -12.28 12.87 -10.70
CA TYR A 133 -11.76 11.55 -11.12
C TYR A 133 -11.28 11.47 -12.59
N PRO A 134 -11.94 12.10 -13.59
CA PRO A 134 -11.40 12.15 -14.94
C PRO A 134 -10.02 12.78 -15.00
N VAL A 135 -9.77 13.79 -14.19
CA VAL A 135 -8.47 14.45 -14.08
C VAL A 135 -7.46 13.50 -13.42
N ALA A 136 -7.79 12.90 -12.28
CA ALA A 136 -6.91 11.92 -11.60
C ALA A 136 -6.53 10.76 -12.54
N TYR A 137 -7.47 10.25 -13.33
CA TYR A 137 -7.21 9.19 -14.31
C TYR A 137 -6.19 9.60 -15.39
N ASN A 138 -6.06 10.89 -15.68
CA ASN A 138 -5.09 11.42 -16.65
C ASN A 138 -3.70 11.65 -16.06
N PHE A 139 -3.50 11.39 -14.78
CA PHE A 139 -2.15 11.22 -14.19
C PHE A 139 -1.55 9.87 -14.53
N LEU A 140 -2.38 8.88 -14.88
CA LEU A 140 -1.95 7.55 -15.29
C LEU A 140 -1.41 7.58 -16.72
N SER A 141 -0.33 6.86 -16.96
CA SER A 141 0.21 6.63 -18.30
C SER A 141 -0.80 5.88 -19.19
N LYS A 142 -0.65 5.98 -20.50
CA LYS A 142 -1.51 5.22 -21.43
C LYS A 142 -1.37 3.71 -21.23
N SER A 143 -0.15 3.23 -20.90
CA SER A 143 0.09 1.82 -20.60
C SER A 143 -0.68 1.34 -19.37
N TYR A 144 -0.80 2.19 -18.34
CA TYR A 144 -1.54 1.86 -17.14
C TYR A 144 -3.06 1.97 -17.34
N GLN A 145 -3.52 2.98 -18.07
CA GLN A 145 -4.93 3.12 -18.48
C GLN A 145 -5.44 1.91 -19.31
N ASN A 146 -4.57 1.25 -20.07
CA ASN A 146 -4.91 0.03 -20.80
C ASN A 146 -5.10 -1.18 -19.89
N LYS A 147 -4.48 -1.19 -18.70
CA LYS A 147 -4.63 -2.25 -17.68
C LYS A 147 -5.79 -1.99 -16.74
N LEU A 148 -5.99 -0.72 -16.37
CA LEU A 148 -7.01 -0.25 -15.45
C LEU A 148 -7.99 0.65 -16.22
N SER A 149 -9.15 0.11 -16.56
CA SER A 149 -10.19 0.91 -17.24
C SER A 149 -10.68 2.05 -16.34
N TYR A 150 -11.21 3.12 -16.93
CA TYR A 150 -11.77 4.22 -16.14
C TYR A 150 -12.88 3.77 -15.18
N LYS A 151 -13.67 2.77 -15.58
CA LYS A 151 -14.69 2.18 -14.70
C LYS A 151 -14.04 1.50 -13.49
N ASP A 152 -13.06 0.61 -13.72
CA ASP A 152 -12.38 -0.10 -12.62
C ASP A 152 -11.59 0.87 -11.74
N PHE A 153 -11.05 1.95 -12.33
CA PHE A 153 -10.45 3.06 -11.60
C PHE A 153 -11.46 3.73 -10.66
N LEU A 154 -12.67 4.07 -11.14
CA LEU A 154 -13.73 4.62 -10.29
C LEU A 154 -14.17 3.63 -9.21
N ASP A 155 -14.33 2.36 -9.58
CA ASP A 155 -14.78 1.32 -8.65
C ASP A 155 -13.75 1.09 -7.52
N SER A 156 -12.45 1.39 -7.76
CA SER A 156 -11.39 1.31 -6.73
C SER A 156 -11.50 2.35 -5.62
N PHE A 157 -12.34 3.37 -5.79
CA PHE A 157 -12.62 4.40 -4.78
C PHE A 157 -13.97 4.20 -4.09
N LYS A 158 -14.63 3.07 -4.32
CA LYS A 158 -15.90 2.77 -3.65
C LYS A 158 -15.66 2.73 -2.14
N ASN A 159 -16.53 3.40 -1.40
CA ASN A 159 -16.47 3.58 0.06
C ASN A 159 -15.31 4.45 0.57
N ILE A 160 -14.48 5.03 -0.28
CA ILE A 160 -13.44 5.96 0.13
C ILE A 160 -14.06 7.36 0.28
N LEU A 161 -14.05 7.86 1.52
CA LEU A 161 -14.65 9.15 1.87
C LEU A 161 -13.64 10.29 1.92
N HIS A 162 -12.39 9.99 2.23
CA HIS A 162 -11.31 10.97 2.34
C HIS A 162 -9.94 10.33 2.18
N ILE A 163 -8.98 11.07 1.62
CA ILE A 163 -7.61 10.59 1.38
C ILE A 163 -6.63 11.69 1.76
N ASN A 164 -5.75 11.39 2.71
CA ASN A 164 -4.60 12.21 3.07
C ASN A 164 -3.31 11.47 2.69
N LEU A 165 -2.45 12.14 1.94
CA LEU A 165 -1.07 11.69 1.75
C LEU A 165 -0.26 12.15 2.97
N ILE A 166 0.28 11.24 3.76
CA ILE A 166 1.00 11.55 5.01
C ILE A 166 2.51 11.29 4.91
N LYS A 167 2.96 10.42 4.02
CA LYS A 167 4.38 10.23 3.70
C LYS A 167 4.59 10.13 2.20
N ILE A 168 5.69 10.70 1.71
CA ILE A 168 6.18 10.54 0.35
C ILE A 168 7.70 10.65 0.31
N ASN A 169 8.36 9.61 -0.15
CA ASN A 169 9.81 9.55 -0.27
C ASN A 169 10.21 8.94 -1.61
N ASN A 170 11.17 9.56 -2.29
CA ASN A 170 11.83 8.91 -3.40
C ASN A 170 12.69 7.78 -2.86
N VAL A 171 12.53 6.58 -3.40
CA VAL A 171 13.24 5.38 -2.98
C VAL A 171 13.95 4.72 -4.17
N PRO A 172 14.96 3.87 -3.94
CA PRO A 172 15.63 3.19 -5.04
C PRO A 172 14.66 2.42 -5.94
N SER A 173 14.90 2.50 -7.24
CA SER A 173 14.15 1.75 -8.24
C SER A 173 14.37 0.24 -8.08
N ASP A 174 13.42 -0.55 -8.52
CA ASP A 174 13.56 -2.00 -8.51
C ASP A 174 14.65 -2.43 -9.52
N LYS A 175 15.39 -3.48 -9.20
CA LYS A 175 16.50 -3.97 -10.02
C LYS A 175 16.08 -4.32 -11.46
N ASP A 176 14.86 -4.79 -11.63
CA ASP A 176 14.25 -5.16 -12.92
C ASP A 176 13.61 -3.97 -13.66
N LYS A 177 13.49 -2.80 -12.99
CA LYS A 177 12.90 -1.57 -13.52
C LYS A 177 13.74 -0.34 -13.16
N PRO A 178 15.04 -0.31 -13.50
CA PRO A 178 15.97 0.72 -13.03
C PRO A 178 15.64 2.13 -13.55
N ASP A 179 14.94 2.25 -14.67
CA ASP A 179 14.61 3.51 -15.33
C ASP A 179 13.36 4.20 -14.74
N LEU A 180 12.56 3.47 -13.97
CA LEU A 180 11.36 4.03 -13.36
C LEU A 180 11.71 4.77 -12.06
N LEU A 181 11.12 5.97 -11.88
CA LEU A 181 11.11 6.58 -10.55
C LEU A 181 10.17 5.80 -9.66
N LYS A 182 10.59 5.57 -8.42
CA LYS A 182 9.80 4.87 -7.40
C LYS A 182 9.63 5.74 -6.17
N TYR A 183 8.40 5.93 -5.75
CA TYR A 183 8.07 6.65 -4.53
C TYR A 183 7.38 5.73 -3.55
N PHE A 184 7.87 5.70 -2.31
CA PHE A 184 7.13 5.18 -1.19
C PHE A 184 6.09 6.21 -0.78
N VAL A 185 4.87 5.76 -0.50
CA VAL A 185 3.78 6.60 0.03
C VAL A 185 3.10 5.90 1.18
N GLU A 186 2.56 6.70 2.11
CA GLU A 186 1.63 6.24 3.12
C GLU A 186 0.41 7.16 3.12
N LEU A 187 -0.76 6.57 3.17
CA LEU A 187 -2.06 7.22 3.01
C LEU A 187 -2.90 6.97 4.26
N GLU A 188 -3.43 8.05 4.82
CA GLU A 188 -4.50 8.02 5.81
C GLU A 188 -5.82 8.17 5.07
N VAL A 189 -6.73 7.22 5.23
CA VAL A 189 -7.98 7.14 4.49
C VAL A 189 -9.15 7.05 5.46
N ILE A 190 -10.27 7.69 5.13
CA ILE A 190 -11.54 7.42 5.80
C ILE A 190 -12.36 6.52 4.90
N GLU A 191 -12.62 5.31 5.35
CA GLU A 191 -13.48 4.36 4.68
C GLU A 191 -14.85 4.32 5.34
N GLY A 192 -15.89 4.26 4.52
CA GLY A 192 -17.26 4.10 4.96
C GLY A 192 -17.84 2.77 4.50
N SER A 193 -18.79 2.23 5.25
CA SER A 193 -19.62 1.12 4.83
C SER A 193 -21.08 1.45 5.09
N GLU A 194 -22.00 0.70 4.46
CA GLU A 194 -23.44 0.86 4.69
C GLU A 194 -23.84 0.60 6.16
N GLU A 195 -23.05 -0.20 6.87
CA GLU A 195 -23.32 -0.63 8.24
C GLU A 195 -22.50 0.12 9.28
N THR A 196 -21.41 0.79 8.89
CA THR A 196 -20.48 1.44 9.82
C THR A 196 -20.30 2.91 9.50
N LYS A 197 -20.05 3.69 10.56
CA LYS A 197 -19.52 5.04 10.44
C LYS A 197 -18.15 4.97 9.76
N GLY A 198 -17.70 6.08 9.12
CA GLY A 198 -16.38 6.15 8.56
C GLY A 198 -15.29 5.80 9.58
N LEU A 199 -14.38 4.92 9.18
CA LEU A 199 -13.23 4.48 9.98
C LEU A 199 -11.95 4.99 9.34
N PHE A 200 -10.97 5.35 10.17
CA PHE A 200 -9.63 5.60 9.68
C PHE A 200 -8.98 4.27 9.34
N THR A 201 -8.46 4.20 8.12
CA THR A 201 -7.66 3.10 7.61
C THR A 201 -6.39 3.66 7.00
N TYR A 202 -5.35 2.87 6.97
CA TYR A 202 -4.06 3.30 6.46
C TYR A 202 -3.56 2.33 5.41
N TYR A 203 -2.97 2.89 4.36
CA TYR A 203 -2.36 2.14 3.28
C TYR A 203 -0.96 2.65 3.05
N TYR A 204 -0.01 1.76 2.86
CA TYR A 204 1.30 2.12 2.35
C TYR A 204 1.55 1.44 1.02
N GLY A 205 2.51 1.93 0.28
CA GLY A 205 2.84 1.30 -0.98
C GLY A 205 3.83 2.06 -1.83
N TYR A 206 3.87 1.68 -3.10
CA TYR A 206 4.81 2.25 -4.06
C TYR A 206 4.11 2.77 -5.30
N ILE A 207 4.52 3.95 -5.72
CA ILE A 207 4.08 4.57 -6.97
C ILE A 207 5.26 4.64 -7.92
N TYR A 208 5.08 4.08 -9.11
CA TYR A 208 6.08 4.04 -10.16
C TYR A 208 5.72 5.03 -11.24
N LEU A 209 6.71 5.83 -11.65
CA LEU A 209 6.52 6.84 -12.68
C LEU A 209 7.54 6.68 -13.79
N ASP A 210 7.09 6.97 -14.99
CA ASP A 210 7.93 7.12 -16.17
C ASP A 210 7.82 8.54 -16.71
N LYS A 211 8.85 8.96 -17.45
CA LYS A 211 8.88 10.27 -18.09
C LYS A 211 8.35 10.16 -19.51
N GLU A 212 7.21 10.78 -19.74
CA GLU A 212 6.61 10.97 -21.07
C GLU A 212 6.89 12.38 -21.60
N ASP A 213 6.47 12.67 -22.85
CA ASP A 213 6.73 13.97 -23.53
C ASP A 213 6.13 15.17 -22.75
N ASP A 214 4.99 14.97 -22.10
CA ASP A 214 4.26 15.98 -21.34
C ASP A 214 4.59 16.02 -19.84
N GLY A 215 5.54 15.21 -19.40
CA GLY A 215 6.00 15.11 -18.00
C GLY A 215 5.97 13.71 -17.41
N TYR A 216 6.01 13.61 -16.10
CA TYR A 216 5.98 12.32 -15.42
C TYR A 216 4.55 11.77 -15.35
N LYS A 217 4.39 10.47 -15.64
CA LYS A 217 3.10 9.76 -15.54
C LYS A 217 3.23 8.53 -14.65
N ILE A 218 2.15 8.18 -13.98
CA ILE A 218 2.08 7.00 -13.13
C ILE A 218 1.90 5.77 -14.03
N VAL A 219 2.83 4.81 -13.93
CA VAL A 219 2.83 3.57 -14.73
C VAL A 219 2.41 2.35 -13.92
N ASN A 220 2.49 2.43 -12.59
CA ASN A 220 1.97 1.43 -11.66
C ASN A 220 1.79 2.04 -10.26
N MET A 221 0.85 1.49 -9.49
CA MET A 221 0.68 1.75 -8.06
C MET A 221 0.36 0.44 -7.38
N ASP A 222 1.05 0.17 -6.28
CA ASP A 222 0.86 -1.03 -5.46
C ASP A 222 0.64 -0.59 -4.01
N TYR A 223 -0.47 -1.01 -3.40
CA TYR A 223 -0.85 -0.66 -2.04
C TYR A 223 -1.07 -1.89 -1.17
N THR A 224 -0.67 -1.79 0.09
CA THR A 224 -0.93 -2.76 1.14
C THR A 224 -1.66 -2.05 2.28
N GLY A 225 -2.72 -2.65 2.79
CA GLY A 225 -3.42 -2.15 3.98
C GLY A 225 -2.59 -2.40 5.23
N GLU A 226 -2.54 -1.42 6.13
CA GLU A 226 -1.88 -1.62 7.41
C GLU A 226 -2.77 -2.41 8.36
N ASN A 227 -2.17 -3.40 9.02
CA ASN A 227 -2.88 -4.22 9.98
C ASN A 227 -2.73 -3.66 11.39
N TYR A 228 -3.78 -2.98 11.88
CA TYR A 228 -3.79 -2.40 13.23
C TYR A 228 -4.22 -3.39 14.30
N LEU A 229 -4.99 -4.41 13.94
CA LEU A 229 -5.49 -5.36 14.92
C LEU A 229 -4.42 -6.32 15.40
N CYS A 230 -3.46 -6.64 14.54
CA CYS A 230 -2.37 -7.56 14.91
C CYS A 230 -1.22 -6.87 15.66
N ALA A 231 -0.92 -5.60 15.35
CA ALA A 231 0.19 -4.87 15.96
C ALA A 231 0.19 -4.89 17.50
N PRO A 232 -0.96 -4.70 18.21
CA PRO A 232 -1.02 -4.79 19.66
C PRO A 232 -0.87 -6.18 20.25
N TYR A 233 -1.15 -7.22 19.48
CA TYR A 233 -1.16 -8.60 19.97
C TYR A 233 0.15 -9.34 19.78
N HIS A 234 1.08 -8.79 19.02
CA HIS A 234 2.35 -9.46 18.75
C HIS A 234 3.40 -9.32 19.86
N GLY A 235 3.16 -8.58 20.94
CA GLY A 235 3.95 -8.56 22.17
C GLY A 235 5.45 -8.28 22.06
N TRP A 236 6.01 -8.29 20.85
CA TRP A 236 7.37 -7.91 20.49
C TRP A 236 7.35 -7.18 19.15
N ALA A 237 8.00 -6.05 19.12
CA ALA A 237 8.15 -5.30 17.89
C ALA A 237 9.20 -6.01 17.03
N TYR A 238 8.80 -6.43 15.84
CA TYR A 238 9.75 -6.79 14.79
C TYR A 238 10.25 -5.50 14.16
N ASP A 239 11.03 -4.77 14.95
CA ASP A 239 11.57 -3.47 14.61
C ASP A 239 12.80 -3.59 13.69
N ALA A 240 13.32 -2.46 13.23
CA ALA A 240 14.46 -2.38 12.33
C ALA A 240 15.69 -3.13 12.86
N GLN A 241 15.95 -3.07 14.18
CA GLN A 241 17.07 -3.78 14.79
C GLN A 241 16.86 -5.28 14.74
N THR A 242 15.72 -5.75 15.23
CA THR A 242 15.37 -7.17 15.27
C THR A 242 15.34 -7.76 13.85
N PHE A 243 14.79 -7.02 12.89
CA PHE A 243 14.79 -7.43 11.49
C PHE A 243 16.22 -7.74 11.00
N VAL A 244 17.15 -6.80 11.21
CA VAL A 244 18.54 -6.97 10.74
C VAL A 244 19.24 -8.10 11.50
N GLU A 245 19.05 -8.22 12.79
CA GLU A 245 19.65 -9.29 13.61
C GLU A 245 19.17 -10.68 13.20
N VAL A 246 17.88 -10.82 12.87
CA VAL A 246 17.30 -12.10 12.44
C VAL A 246 17.65 -12.40 10.98
N GLU A 247 17.22 -11.55 10.07
CA GLU A 247 17.31 -11.81 8.63
C GLU A 247 18.76 -11.82 8.13
N TYR A 248 19.57 -10.84 8.55
CA TYR A 248 20.95 -10.74 8.09
C TYR A 248 21.94 -11.43 9.03
N GLY A 249 21.65 -11.47 10.32
CA GLY A 249 22.50 -12.14 11.30
C GLY A 249 22.27 -13.64 11.34
N ASN A 250 21.10 -14.06 11.79
CA ASN A 250 20.84 -15.48 12.03
C ASN A 250 20.66 -16.27 10.74
N GLU A 251 19.96 -15.73 9.75
CA GLU A 251 19.65 -16.44 8.51
C GLU A 251 20.80 -16.38 7.50
N CYS A 252 21.32 -15.18 7.23
CA CYS A 252 22.37 -14.98 6.24
C CYS A 252 23.80 -15.07 6.78
N SER A 253 23.98 -15.00 8.11
CA SER A 253 25.30 -14.98 8.78
C SER A 253 26.21 -13.85 8.27
N LEU A 254 25.61 -12.69 7.97
CA LEU A 254 26.30 -11.50 7.45
C LEU A 254 26.79 -10.56 8.57
N LEU A 255 26.22 -10.64 9.77
CA LEU A 255 26.61 -9.75 10.88
C LEU A 255 27.87 -10.25 11.60
N ASP A 256 28.81 -9.34 11.86
CA ASP A 256 29.94 -9.50 12.75
C ASP A 256 30.06 -8.33 13.76
N SER A 257 29.04 -7.49 13.87
CA SER A 257 28.96 -6.36 14.80
C SER A 257 27.56 -6.22 15.38
N ASP A 258 27.44 -5.44 16.46
CA ASP A 258 26.13 -5.00 16.93
C ASP A 258 25.43 -4.13 15.88
N VAL A 259 24.10 -4.23 15.85
CA VAL A 259 23.26 -3.37 14.98
C VAL A 259 23.02 -2.04 15.67
N ILE A 260 23.31 -0.94 14.99
CA ILE A 260 23.11 0.42 15.51
C ILE A 260 22.00 1.08 14.68
N VAL A 261 20.88 1.42 15.30
CA VAL A 261 19.76 2.10 14.65
C VAL A 261 19.81 3.60 14.90
N ASN A 262 19.83 4.38 13.83
CA ASN A 262 19.68 5.84 13.86
C ASN A 262 18.29 6.19 13.34
N GLU A 263 17.59 7.06 14.06
CA GLU A 263 16.23 7.50 13.74
C GLU A 263 16.19 8.99 13.41
N ASP A 264 15.47 9.35 12.33
CA ASP A 264 15.15 10.72 11.96
C ASP A 264 13.66 10.79 11.56
N GLY A 265 12.82 11.17 12.52
CA GLY A 265 11.37 11.08 12.37
C GLY A 265 10.93 9.62 12.20
N TYR A 266 10.30 9.31 11.08
CA TYR A 266 9.88 7.94 10.74
C TYR A 266 10.93 7.16 9.92
N GLU A 267 12.03 7.79 9.54
CA GLU A 267 13.13 7.13 8.84
C GLU A 267 14.09 6.51 9.85
N LYS A 268 14.38 5.22 9.68
CA LYS A 268 15.34 4.48 10.50
C LYS A 268 16.40 3.87 9.62
N ARG A 269 17.66 3.95 10.07
CA ARG A 269 18.81 3.32 9.41
C ARG A 269 19.50 2.40 10.38
N ALA A 270 19.44 1.09 10.11
CA ALA A 270 20.08 0.07 10.91
C ALA A 270 21.45 -0.27 10.30
N TYR A 271 22.51 0.17 10.93
CA TYR A 271 23.91 -0.01 10.51
C TYR A 271 24.49 -1.29 11.10
N TYR A 272 25.28 -2.01 10.29
CA TYR A 272 26.03 -3.19 10.71
C TYR A 272 27.29 -3.38 9.86
N LYS A 273 28.17 -4.30 10.30
CA LYS A 273 29.37 -4.72 9.58
C LYS A 273 29.37 -6.23 9.38
N ASP A 274 29.97 -6.66 8.27
CA ASP A 274 30.26 -8.07 8.02
C ASP A 274 31.65 -8.48 8.54
N LYS A 275 32.01 -9.76 8.39
CA LYS A 275 33.29 -10.35 8.82
C LYS A 275 34.52 -9.77 8.13
N ASP A 276 34.33 -9.14 6.98
CA ASP A 276 35.37 -8.49 6.20
C ASP A 276 35.44 -6.98 6.49
N ASP A 277 34.76 -6.51 7.55
CA ASP A 277 34.67 -5.12 8.00
C ASP A 277 33.99 -4.17 6.98
N ASN A 278 33.25 -4.73 6.00
CA ASN A 278 32.42 -3.91 5.13
C ASN A 278 31.25 -3.32 5.91
N GLU A 279 30.93 -2.06 5.61
CA GLU A 279 29.85 -1.31 6.26
C GLU A 279 28.57 -1.36 5.44
N TYR A 280 27.45 -1.59 6.12
CA TYR A 280 26.11 -1.66 5.55
C TYR A 280 25.14 -0.85 6.37
N TYR A 281 24.03 -0.43 5.75
CA TYR A 281 22.82 -0.10 6.48
C TYR A 281 21.58 -0.55 5.70
N VAL A 282 20.54 -0.83 6.45
CA VAL A 282 19.19 -1.07 5.93
C VAL A 282 18.32 0.13 6.26
N LEU A 283 17.64 0.65 5.25
CA LEU A 283 16.71 1.76 5.37
C LEU A 283 15.32 1.21 5.67
N PHE A 284 14.69 1.74 6.71
CA PHE A 284 13.29 1.47 7.07
C PHE A 284 12.50 2.76 7.15
N TYR A 285 11.19 2.65 6.92
CA TYR A 285 10.22 3.66 7.30
C TYR A 285 9.24 3.07 8.31
N GLU A 286 9.13 3.73 9.46
CA GLU A 286 8.11 3.39 10.44
C GLU A 286 6.74 3.78 9.92
N LEU A 287 5.82 2.82 9.85
CA LEU A 287 4.43 3.02 9.49
C LEU A 287 3.63 3.59 10.66
N THR A 288 2.43 4.10 10.40
CA THR A 288 1.56 4.65 11.44
C THR A 288 1.17 3.61 12.49
N ASN A 289 1.10 2.32 12.12
CA ASN A 289 0.88 1.21 13.07
C ASN A 289 2.11 0.84 13.91
N GLY A 290 3.25 1.50 13.71
CA GLY A 290 4.50 1.26 14.44
C GLY A 290 5.37 0.14 13.86
N VAL A 291 5.01 -0.40 12.70
CA VAL A 291 5.82 -1.41 12.00
C VAL A 291 6.91 -0.73 11.19
N ASP A 292 8.14 -1.21 11.31
CA ASP A 292 9.26 -0.75 10.49
C ASP A 292 9.27 -1.47 9.14
N LYS A 293 8.86 -0.77 8.08
CA LYS A 293 8.86 -1.33 6.72
C LYS A 293 10.23 -1.17 6.08
N LYS A 294 10.88 -2.28 5.74
CA LYS A 294 12.13 -2.27 4.98
C LYS A 294 11.94 -1.63 3.61
N ILE A 295 12.84 -0.73 3.26
CA ILE A 295 12.83 0.05 2.01
C ILE A 295 13.97 -0.37 1.07
N ALA A 296 15.21 -0.37 1.56
CA ALA A 296 16.38 -0.65 0.75
C ALA A 296 17.59 -1.05 1.58
N ASP A 297 18.52 -1.76 0.94
CA ASP A 297 19.82 -2.11 1.49
C ASP A 297 20.92 -1.27 0.85
N TYR A 298 21.89 -0.88 1.65
CA TYR A 298 23.03 -0.09 1.21
C TYR A 298 24.34 -0.70 1.71
N LYS A 299 25.34 -0.65 0.85
CA LYS A 299 26.74 -0.99 1.18
C LYS A 299 27.61 0.22 0.92
N LYS A 300 28.58 0.46 1.78
CA LYS A 300 29.57 1.49 1.59
C LYS A 300 30.65 1.01 0.63
N ASN A 301 30.91 1.76 -0.44
CA ASN A 301 31.93 1.44 -1.42
C ASN A 301 33.34 1.95 -1.00
N GLU A 302 34.35 1.69 -1.82
CA GLU A 302 35.74 2.11 -1.56
C GLU A 302 35.91 3.64 -1.54
N ASP A 303 35.04 4.39 -2.19
CA ASP A 303 35.01 5.86 -2.21
C ASP A 303 34.28 6.47 -1.00
N ASN A 304 33.87 5.63 -0.02
CA ASN A 304 33.03 6.00 1.12
C ASN A 304 31.61 6.49 0.76
N GLU A 305 31.10 6.14 -0.41
CA GLU A 305 29.74 6.45 -0.84
C GLU A 305 28.83 5.25 -0.59
N TRP A 306 27.55 5.51 -0.30
CA TRP A 306 26.54 4.47 -0.10
C TRP A 306 25.91 4.05 -1.42
N GLU A 307 26.05 2.80 -1.78
CA GLU A 307 25.46 2.19 -2.97
C GLU A 307 24.31 1.26 -2.61
N VAL A 308 23.23 1.33 -3.39
CA VAL A 308 22.09 0.41 -3.24
C VAL A 308 22.51 -1.00 -3.63
N ILE A 309 22.22 -1.94 -2.74
CA ILE A 309 22.41 -3.36 -3.01
C ILE A 309 21.09 -4.11 -2.85
N TYR A 310 21.06 -5.36 -3.30
CA TYR A 310 19.86 -6.18 -3.23
C TYR A 310 20.21 -7.50 -2.53
N ILE A 311 19.94 -7.54 -1.23
CA ILE A 311 20.04 -8.75 -0.43
C ILE A 311 18.64 -9.37 -0.34
N ASN A 312 18.55 -10.67 -0.61
CA ASN A 312 17.34 -11.45 -0.40
C ASN A 312 17.61 -12.48 0.71
N PRO A 313 17.12 -12.22 1.94
CA PRO A 313 17.35 -13.13 3.08
C PRO A 313 16.75 -14.53 2.88
N GLU A 314 15.61 -14.66 2.18
CA GLU A 314 14.98 -15.95 1.90
C GLU A 314 15.95 -16.92 1.19
N LYS A 315 16.79 -16.38 0.28
CA LYS A 315 17.81 -17.19 -0.41
C LYS A 315 18.95 -17.65 0.49
N CYS A 316 19.07 -17.08 1.68
CA CYS A 316 20.08 -17.52 2.66
C CYS A 316 19.58 -18.77 3.38
N ILE A 317 18.28 -18.88 3.65
CA ILE A 317 17.64 -20.04 4.27
C ILE A 317 17.78 -21.27 3.37
N ASP A 318 17.47 -21.14 2.08
CA ASP A 318 17.54 -22.22 1.09
C ASP A 318 18.94 -22.85 1.00
N LYS A 319 19.99 -22.12 1.33
CA LYS A 319 21.37 -22.60 1.31
C LYS A 319 21.78 -23.38 2.57
N LYS A 320 21.06 -23.20 3.70
CA LYS A 320 21.36 -23.92 4.95
C LYS A 320 20.79 -25.34 4.96
N ASP A 321 19.74 -25.57 4.17
CA ASP A 321 19.06 -26.87 4.06
C ASP A 321 19.63 -27.77 2.94
N SER A 322 20.64 -27.31 2.21
CA SER A 322 21.34 -28.03 1.15
C SER A 322 22.75 -28.44 1.56
#